data_ba281b72193d78f68d56c1686493c3f1
#
_entry.id   ba281b72193d78f68d56c1686493c3f1
#
_cell.length_a   1.000
_cell.length_b   1.000
_cell.length_c   1.000
_cell.angle_alpha   90.00
_cell.angle_beta   90.00
_cell.angle_gamma   90.00
#
_symmetry.space_group_name_H-M   'P 1'
#
loop_
_entity.id
_entity.type
_entity.pdbx_description
1 polymer ?
#
loop_
_entity_poly.entity_id
_entity_poly.type
_entity_poly.pdbx_seq_one_letter_code
_entity_poly.pdbx_strand_id
1 'polypeptide(L)'
;ATTLLTLQGQDLDEYIRQQSDENPLIEVAYPSRRPDADLPIAKLSETPQEKLKNQLSLLSLPVTIRKIAEFIIDSLDEKGFFKDEDLRTAARLPFSRWDIGRAAIAVRSLDPPGVGARSLCDSLIIQARRKKNCPPHTLQLLKNHYDNFLNGRWQVLRKESGITNDELSKVIAFLRTLSLVPLEQTPPTALWIRPEGELVIDTDTASVRPVLFQACPSVRFRSD
;
A
#
# COMPACT_ATOMS: atom_id res chain seq x y z
N ALA A 1 38.18 -20.18 1.60
CA ALA A 1 37.57 -20.54 2.90
C ALA A 1 36.93 -19.30 3.60
N THR A 2 37.53 -18.14 3.50
CA THR A 2 37.01 -16.90 4.14
C THR A 2 35.71 -16.38 3.54
N THR A 3 35.48 -16.60 2.26
CA THR A 3 34.25 -16.16 1.55
C THR A 3 32.97 -16.87 2.02
N LEU A 4 33.08 -18.12 2.45
CA LEU A 4 31.95 -18.89 2.97
C LEU A 4 31.41 -18.37 4.31
N LEU A 5 32.27 -17.77 5.12
CA LEU A 5 31.89 -17.23 6.43
C LEU A 5 31.15 -15.89 6.37
N THR A 6 31.13 -15.25 5.19
CA THR A 6 30.46 -13.95 4.97
C THR A 6 29.12 -14.09 4.26
N LEU A 7 28.77 -15.30 3.77
CA LEU A 7 27.51 -15.56 3.09
C LEU A 7 26.37 -15.65 4.10
N GLN A 8 25.26 -15.00 3.78
CA GLN A 8 24.01 -15.17 4.53
C GLN A 8 23.35 -16.50 4.16
N GLY A 9 22.47 -17.02 5.02
CA GLY A 9 21.93 -18.37 4.89
C GLY A 9 21.36 -18.73 3.53
N GLN A 10 20.72 -17.77 2.81
CA GLN A 10 20.20 -18.02 1.44
C GLN A 10 21.30 -18.13 0.40
N ASP A 11 22.30 -17.26 0.47
CA ASP A 11 23.43 -17.26 -0.46
C ASP A 11 24.31 -18.52 -0.24
N LEU A 12 24.39 -18.99 1.00
CA LEU A 12 25.08 -20.22 1.35
C LEU A 12 24.35 -21.46 0.79
N ASP A 13 23.02 -21.50 0.89
CA ASP A 13 22.19 -22.57 0.32
C ASP A 13 22.37 -22.66 -1.21
N GLU A 14 22.39 -21.51 -1.89
CA GLU A 14 22.56 -21.42 -3.33
C GLU A 14 23.97 -21.86 -3.76
N TYR A 15 24.99 -21.43 -3.03
CA TYR A 15 26.37 -21.86 -3.24
C TYR A 15 26.53 -23.38 -3.06
N ILE A 16 25.95 -23.97 -2.00
CA ILE A 16 26.01 -25.42 -1.74
C ILE A 16 25.30 -26.19 -2.85
N ARG A 17 24.16 -25.70 -3.36
CA ARG A 17 23.47 -26.28 -4.51
C ARG A 17 24.34 -26.30 -5.75
N GLN A 18 24.94 -25.16 -6.08
CA GLN A 18 25.82 -25.06 -7.23
C GLN A 18 27.00 -26.03 -7.13
N GLN A 19 27.62 -26.14 -5.95
CA GLN A 19 28.72 -27.08 -5.73
C GLN A 19 28.27 -28.55 -5.81
N SER A 20 27.05 -28.88 -5.40
CA SER A 20 26.49 -30.23 -5.53
C SER A 20 26.18 -30.58 -6.98
N ASP A 21 25.74 -29.61 -7.78
CA ASP A 21 25.48 -29.82 -9.22
C ASP A 21 26.77 -29.97 -10.03
N GLU A 22 27.84 -29.30 -9.60
CA GLU A 22 29.18 -29.40 -10.23
C GLU A 22 29.95 -30.69 -9.82
N ASN A 23 29.71 -31.23 -8.63
CA ASN A 23 30.43 -32.38 -8.10
C ASN A 23 29.49 -33.49 -7.61
N PRO A 24 29.34 -34.57 -8.38
CA PRO A 24 28.44 -35.70 -8.06
C PRO A 24 28.82 -36.48 -6.80
N LEU A 25 29.99 -36.23 -6.22
CA LEU A 25 30.44 -36.86 -4.97
C LEU A 25 29.91 -36.14 -3.72
N ILE A 26 29.25 -35.00 -3.89
CA ILE A 26 28.68 -34.23 -2.80
C ILE A 26 27.20 -34.59 -2.68
N GLU A 27 26.83 -35.20 -1.59
CA GLU A 27 25.43 -35.41 -1.21
C GLU A 27 24.99 -34.29 -0.24
N VAL A 28 23.94 -33.58 -0.63
CA VAL A 28 23.35 -32.53 0.20
C VAL A 28 22.03 -33.05 0.76
N ALA A 29 21.98 -33.27 2.06
CA ALA A 29 20.75 -33.59 2.75
C ALA A 29 20.16 -32.31 3.35
N TYR A 30 19.05 -31.88 2.81
CA TYR A 30 18.26 -30.79 3.41
C TYR A 30 17.51 -31.34 4.63
N PRO A 31 17.54 -30.65 5.77
CA PRO A 31 16.72 -31.06 6.90
C PRO A 31 15.27 -31.17 6.45
N SER A 32 14.68 -32.34 6.74
CA SER A 32 13.26 -32.56 6.40
C SER A 32 12.44 -31.45 7.02
N ARG A 33 11.81 -30.66 6.15
CA ARG A 33 10.88 -29.61 6.53
C ARG A 33 9.86 -30.25 7.47
N ARG A 34 9.78 -29.82 8.73
CA ARG A 34 8.62 -30.22 9.54
C ARG A 34 7.38 -29.75 8.80
N PRO A 35 6.47 -30.67 8.40
CA PRO A 35 5.31 -30.29 7.58
C PRO A 35 4.30 -29.41 8.37
N ASP A 36 4.46 -29.29 9.66
CA ASP A 36 3.46 -28.73 10.57
C ASP A 36 3.94 -27.56 11.44
N ALA A 37 4.99 -26.86 11.04
CA ALA A 37 4.99 -25.48 11.50
C ALA A 37 3.81 -24.81 10.75
N ASP A 38 2.70 -24.66 11.44
CA ASP A 38 1.67 -23.67 11.06
C ASP A 38 2.40 -22.34 10.88
N LEU A 39 2.98 -22.16 9.69
CA LEU A 39 3.37 -20.85 9.25
C LEU A 39 2.09 -20.04 9.44
N PRO A 40 2.08 -19.01 10.29
CA PRO A 40 0.90 -18.18 10.39
C PRO A 40 0.58 -17.83 8.95
N ILE A 41 -0.52 -18.39 8.44
CA ILE A 41 -1.03 -18.06 7.11
C ILE A 41 -1.05 -16.55 7.15
N ALA A 42 -0.10 -15.94 6.44
CA ALA A 42 -0.02 -14.50 6.39
C ALA A 42 -1.43 -14.09 6.02
N LYS A 43 -2.17 -13.50 6.97
CA LYS A 43 -3.52 -13.02 6.72
C LYS A 43 -3.38 -12.28 5.43
N LEU A 44 -4.01 -12.79 4.36
CA LEU A 44 -4.04 -12.15 3.06
C LEU A 44 -4.35 -10.70 3.37
N SER A 45 -3.35 -9.84 3.22
CA SER A 45 -3.52 -8.43 3.55
C SER A 45 -4.67 -7.95 2.71
N GLU A 46 -5.75 -7.51 3.36
CA GLU A 46 -6.94 -7.01 2.67
C GLU A 46 -6.49 -6.04 1.59
N THR A 47 -6.99 -6.25 0.39
CA THR A 47 -6.70 -5.34 -0.72
C THR A 47 -7.22 -3.94 -0.37
N PRO A 48 -6.61 -2.87 -0.89
CA PRO A 48 -7.10 -1.52 -0.65
C PRO A 48 -8.57 -1.34 -1.00
N GLN A 49 -9.05 -2.03 -2.06
CA GLN A 49 -10.46 -2.03 -2.45
C GLN A 49 -11.34 -2.72 -1.41
N GLU A 50 -10.92 -3.84 -0.85
CA GLU A 50 -11.65 -4.53 0.23
C GLU A 50 -11.76 -3.67 1.48
N LYS A 51 -10.69 -2.96 1.85
CA LYS A 51 -10.73 -2.00 2.97
C LYS A 51 -11.74 -0.89 2.74
N LEU A 52 -11.82 -0.36 1.52
CA LEU A 52 -12.82 0.66 1.17
C LEU A 52 -14.25 0.09 1.21
N LYS A 53 -14.47 -1.13 0.72
CA LYS A 53 -15.77 -1.80 0.78
C LYS A 53 -16.19 -2.08 2.23
N ASN A 54 -15.26 -2.48 3.09
CA ASN A 54 -15.52 -2.67 4.51
C ASN A 54 -15.93 -1.35 5.18
N GLN A 55 -15.24 -0.24 4.91
CA GLN A 55 -15.64 1.08 5.39
C GLN A 55 -17.01 1.49 4.84
N LEU A 56 -17.28 1.24 3.56
CA LEU A 56 -18.56 1.55 2.93
C LEU A 56 -19.72 0.80 3.60
N SER A 57 -19.50 -0.44 4.04
CA SER A 57 -20.51 -1.26 4.71
C SER A 57 -20.95 -0.66 6.06
N LEU A 58 -20.07 0.10 6.71
CA LEU A 58 -20.36 0.77 7.98
C LEU A 58 -21.22 2.02 7.82
N LEU A 59 -21.32 2.54 6.58
CA LEU A 59 -22.18 3.70 6.30
C LEU A 59 -23.64 3.28 6.13
N SER A 60 -24.55 4.01 6.76
CA SER A 60 -26.01 3.83 6.57
C SER A 60 -26.46 4.40 5.23
N LEU A 61 -26.29 3.64 4.14
CA LEU A 61 -26.63 4.03 2.78
C LEU A 61 -27.78 3.17 2.24
N PRO A 62 -28.67 3.74 1.40
CA PRO A 62 -29.63 2.96 0.63
C PRO A 62 -28.94 1.91 -0.23
N VAL A 63 -29.58 0.74 -0.39
CA VAL A 63 -29.00 -0.41 -1.11
C VAL A 63 -28.55 -0.03 -2.53
N THR A 64 -29.33 0.79 -3.24
CA THR A 64 -29.00 1.26 -4.59
C THR A 64 -27.71 2.07 -4.60
N ILE A 65 -27.56 3.04 -3.67
CA ILE A 65 -26.38 3.89 -3.57
C ILE A 65 -25.16 3.08 -3.18
N ARG A 66 -25.31 2.09 -2.30
CA ARG A 66 -24.23 1.18 -1.90
C ARG A 66 -23.71 0.38 -3.09
N LYS A 67 -24.58 -0.22 -3.91
CA LYS A 67 -24.19 -0.96 -5.12
C LYS A 67 -23.44 -0.08 -6.12
N ILE A 68 -23.88 1.17 -6.29
CA ILE A 68 -23.17 2.12 -7.15
C ILE A 68 -21.82 2.50 -6.58
N ALA A 69 -21.72 2.69 -5.26
CA ALA A 69 -20.46 3.00 -4.59
C ALA A 69 -19.46 1.85 -4.65
N GLU A 70 -19.92 0.59 -4.52
CA GLU A 70 -19.09 -0.61 -4.73
C GLU A 70 -18.56 -0.67 -6.17
N PHE A 71 -19.42 -0.41 -7.17
CA PHE A 71 -19.01 -0.32 -8.56
C PHE A 71 -17.94 0.78 -8.77
N ILE A 72 -18.11 1.95 -8.14
CA ILE A 72 -17.11 3.03 -8.20
C ILE A 72 -15.78 2.58 -7.59
N ILE A 73 -15.80 1.89 -6.45
CA ILE A 73 -14.59 1.37 -5.79
C ILE A 73 -13.87 0.36 -6.69
N ASP A 74 -14.61 -0.54 -7.35
CA ASP A 74 -14.04 -1.53 -8.27
C ASP A 74 -13.47 -0.90 -9.55
N SER A 75 -13.95 0.28 -9.93
CA SER A 75 -13.49 1.03 -11.10
C SER A 75 -12.36 2.04 -10.78
N LEU A 76 -11.87 2.09 -9.54
CA LEU A 76 -10.75 2.96 -9.19
C LEU A 76 -9.47 2.50 -9.87
N ASP A 77 -8.66 3.46 -10.33
CA ASP A 77 -7.33 3.17 -10.81
C ASP A 77 -6.36 2.86 -9.64
N GLU A 78 -5.12 2.46 -9.98
CA GLU A 78 -4.06 2.13 -9.01
C GLU A 78 -3.77 3.28 -8.04
N LYS A 79 -4.05 4.52 -8.43
CA LYS A 79 -3.87 5.72 -7.62
C LYS A 79 -5.09 6.05 -6.76
N GLY A 80 -6.21 5.39 -7.02
CA GLY A 80 -7.47 5.63 -6.32
C GLY A 80 -8.34 6.71 -6.97
N PHE A 81 -8.14 7.01 -8.25
CA PHE A 81 -8.95 7.99 -8.97
C PHE A 81 -10.08 7.32 -9.75
N PHE A 82 -11.20 8.02 -9.84
CA PHE A 82 -12.36 7.63 -10.62
C PHE A 82 -12.47 8.54 -11.84
N LYS A 83 -12.06 8.04 -13.01
CA LYS A 83 -11.96 8.82 -14.25
C LYS A 83 -13.33 9.15 -14.85
N ASP A 84 -13.36 10.19 -15.69
CA ASP A 84 -14.59 10.59 -16.39
C ASP A 84 -15.11 9.52 -17.37
N GLU A 85 -14.25 8.63 -17.86
CA GLU A 85 -14.63 7.48 -18.69
C GLU A 85 -15.45 6.46 -17.88
N ASP A 86 -15.06 6.20 -16.65
CA ASP A 86 -15.75 5.31 -15.73
C ASP A 86 -17.09 5.90 -15.31
N LEU A 87 -17.14 7.23 -15.15
CA LEU A 87 -18.40 7.95 -14.91
C LEU A 87 -19.38 7.82 -16.09
N ARG A 88 -18.87 7.87 -17.34
CA ARG A 88 -19.69 7.65 -18.54
C ARG A 88 -20.20 6.21 -18.60
N THR A 89 -19.38 5.25 -18.19
CA THR A 89 -19.77 3.84 -18.09
C THR A 89 -20.84 3.66 -17.01
N ALA A 90 -20.66 4.25 -15.85
CA ALA A 90 -21.64 4.25 -14.76
C ALA A 90 -22.98 4.92 -15.20
N ALA A 91 -22.90 5.97 -16.02
CA ALA A 91 -24.09 6.65 -16.53
C ALA A 91 -24.92 5.83 -17.56
N ARG A 92 -24.34 4.76 -18.12
CA ARG A 92 -25.07 3.80 -19.00
C ARG A 92 -25.83 2.74 -18.20
N LEU A 93 -25.54 2.61 -16.91
CA LEU A 93 -26.28 1.73 -16.03
C LEU A 93 -27.67 2.34 -15.73
N PRO A 94 -28.66 1.53 -15.36
CA PRO A 94 -30.04 1.98 -15.10
C PRO A 94 -30.15 2.72 -13.75
N PHE A 95 -29.21 3.63 -13.47
CA PHE A 95 -29.16 4.41 -12.24
C PHE A 95 -29.41 5.90 -12.51
N SER A 96 -30.05 6.57 -11.57
CA SER A 96 -30.22 8.01 -11.63
C SER A 96 -28.86 8.74 -11.50
N ARG A 97 -28.68 9.83 -12.25
CA ARG A 97 -27.51 10.70 -12.09
C ARG A 97 -27.32 11.21 -10.64
N TRP A 98 -28.43 11.39 -9.94
CA TRP A 98 -28.45 11.78 -8.54
C TRP A 98 -27.85 10.69 -7.63
N ASP A 99 -28.21 9.43 -7.88
CA ASP A 99 -27.71 8.31 -7.09
C ASP A 99 -26.21 8.09 -7.33
N ILE A 100 -25.77 8.24 -8.58
CA ILE A 100 -24.34 8.20 -8.94
C ILE A 100 -23.59 9.34 -8.22
N GLY A 101 -24.12 10.54 -8.20
CA GLY A 101 -23.52 11.67 -7.48
C GLY A 101 -23.41 11.43 -5.97
N ARG A 102 -24.48 10.89 -5.36
CA ARG A 102 -24.48 10.53 -3.93
C ARG A 102 -23.49 9.41 -3.60
N ALA A 103 -23.41 8.40 -4.46
CA ALA A 103 -22.46 7.31 -4.33
C ALA A 103 -20.99 7.82 -4.42
N ALA A 104 -20.70 8.69 -5.39
CA ALA A 104 -19.39 9.32 -5.52
C ALA A 104 -19.00 10.16 -4.27
N ILE A 105 -19.96 10.89 -3.69
CA ILE A 105 -19.75 11.62 -2.44
C ILE A 105 -19.46 10.65 -1.29
N ALA A 106 -20.19 9.53 -1.20
CA ALA A 106 -19.96 8.51 -0.19
C ALA A 106 -18.56 7.90 -0.32
N VAL A 107 -18.12 7.54 -1.53
CA VAL A 107 -16.76 7.01 -1.76
C VAL A 107 -15.69 8.05 -1.37
N ARG A 108 -15.88 9.32 -1.73
CA ARG A 108 -14.96 10.40 -1.34
C ARG A 108 -14.93 10.68 0.15
N SER A 109 -15.91 10.18 0.91
CA SER A 109 -15.91 10.28 2.37
C SER A 109 -15.10 9.19 3.06
N LEU A 110 -14.66 8.15 2.38
CA LEU A 110 -13.87 7.05 2.91
C LEU A 110 -12.42 7.47 3.19
N ASP A 111 -11.70 6.62 3.90
CA ASP A 111 -10.26 6.75 4.15
C ASP A 111 -9.49 5.75 3.26
N PRO A 112 -8.38 6.19 2.68
CA PRO A 112 -7.67 7.46 2.83
C PRO A 112 -8.33 8.62 2.07
N PRO A 113 -8.14 9.87 2.57
CA PRO A 113 -8.74 11.06 1.95
C PRO A 113 -8.19 11.28 0.55
N GLY A 114 -9.08 11.64 -0.39
CA GLY A 114 -8.72 11.88 -1.79
C GLY A 114 -9.04 10.73 -2.73
N VAL A 115 -9.46 9.58 -2.20
CA VAL A 115 -9.98 8.45 -3.00
C VAL A 115 -11.29 8.84 -3.70
N GLY A 116 -11.53 8.30 -4.91
CA GLY A 116 -12.70 8.61 -5.71
C GLY A 116 -12.69 10.02 -6.32
N ALA A 117 -11.57 10.72 -6.28
CA ALA A 117 -11.38 11.99 -6.98
C ALA A 117 -11.27 11.76 -8.50
N ARG A 118 -11.63 12.76 -9.30
CA ARG A 118 -11.55 12.69 -10.77
C ARG A 118 -10.15 12.96 -11.30
N SER A 119 -9.39 13.75 -10.55
CA SER A 119 -8.04 14.17 -10.91
C SER A 119 -7.20 14.38 -9.65
N LEU A 120 -5.88 14.52 -9.84
CA LEU A 120 -4.98 14.85 -8.74
C LEU A 120 -5.37 16.16 -8.06
N CYS A 121 -5.76 17.18 -8.83
CA CYS A 121 -6.22 18.46 -8.28
C CYS A 121 -7.45 18.27 -7.36
N ASP A 122 -8.44 17.51 -7.81
CA ASP A 122 -9.65 17.20 -7.02
C ASP A 122 -9.30 16.44 -5.75
N SER A 123 -8.37 15.47 -5.84
CA SER A 123 -7.86 14.73 -4.69
C SER A 123 -7.20 15.64 -3.65
N LEU A 124 -6.32 16.53 -4.09
CA LEU A 124 -5.66 17.50 -3.21
C LEU A 124 -6.67 18.45 -2.54
N ILE A 125 -7.71 18.87 -3.27
CA ILE A 125 -8.80 19.69 -2.71
C ILE A 125 -9.57 18.92 -1.62
N ILE A 126 -9.89 17.64 -1.86
CA ILE A 126 -10.57 16.79 -0.88
C ILE A 126 -9.72 16.63 0.38
N GLN A 127 -8.43 16.33 0.21
CA GLN A 127 -7.49 16.18 1.32
C GLN A 127 -7.32 17.49 2.10
N ALA A 128 -7.16 18.62 1.40
CA ALA A 128 -7.02 19.92 2.02
C ALA A 128 -8.23 20.31 2.88
N ARG A 129 -9.44 19.97 2.41
CA ARG A 129 -10.68 20.24 3.17
C ARG A 129 -10.81 19.40 4.44
N ARG A 130 -10.23 18.20 4.46
CA ARG A 130 -10.27 17.31 5.64
C ARG A 130 -9.24 17.67 6.70
N LYS A 131 -8.12 18.30 6.31
CA LYS A 131 -7.07 18.70 7.24
C LYS A 131 -7.43 20.03 7.94
N LYS A 132 -7.40 20.02 9.26
CA LYS A 132 -7.71 21.21 10.08
C LYS A 132 -6.74 22.37 9.89
N ASN A 133 -5.50 22.09 9.52
CA ASN A 133 -4.42 23.09 9.38
C ASN A 133 -4.23 23.56 7.93
N CYS A 134 -5.30 23.63 7.14
CA CYS A 134 -5.24 24.11 5.77
C CYS A 134 -5.01 25.64 5.76
N PRO A 135 -3.90 26.12 5.18
CA PRO A 135 -3.65 27.56 5.09
C PRO A 135 -4.72 28.27 4.26
N PRO A 136 -5.00 29.54 4.56
CA PRO A 136 -5.88 30.35 3.71
C PRO A 136 -5.33 30.37 2.28
N HIS A 137 -6.18 30.62 1.30
CA HIS A 137 -5.88 30.63 -0.14
C HIS A 137 -5.49 29.28 -0.78
N THR A 138 -5.19 28.20 -0.01
CA THR A 138 -4.84 26.88 -0.60
C THR A 138 -5.91 26.36 -1.53
N LEU A 139 -7.18 26.38 -1.09
CA LEU A 139 -8.30 25.90 -1.93
C LEU A 139 -8.53 26.76 -3.17
N GLN A 140 -8.33 28.07 -3.05
CA GLN A 140 -8.46 29.01 -4.16
C GLN A 140 -7.34 28.76 -5.20
N LEU A 141 -6.11 28.57 -4.75
CA LEU A 141 -4.96 28.23 -5.61
C LEU A 141 -5.20 26.94 -6.37
N LEU A 142 -5.61 25.89 -5.67
CA LEU A 142 -5.86 24.58 -6.31
C LEU A 142 -7.03 24.63 -7.30
N LYS A 143 -8.07 25.45 -7.06
CA LYS A 143 -9.23 25.52 -7.97
C LYS A 143 -8.97 26.39 -9.19
N ASN A 144 -8.33 27.54 -9.02
CA ASN A 144 -8.29 28.57 -10.05
C ASN A 144 -6.92 28.69 -10.74
N HIS A 145 -5.85 28.29 -10.05
CA HIS A 145 -4.48 28.53 -10.49
C HIS A 145 -3.61 27.26 -10.49
N TYR A 146 -4.25 26.07 -10.58
CA TYR A 146 -3.56 24.79 -10.51
C TYR A 146 -2.48 24.63 -11.58
N ASP A 147 -2.76 25.05 -12.82
CA ASP A 147 -1.80 24.95 -13.94
C ASP A 147 -0.60 25.88 -13.73
N ASN A 148 -0.82 27.09 -13.21
CA ASN A 148 0.26 28.01 -12.88
C ASN A 148 1.12 27.47 -11.72
N PHE A 149 0.47 26.80 -10.77
CA PHE A 149 1.15 26.13 -9.67
C PHE A 149 2.03 24.96 -10.14
N LEU A 150 1.51 24.08 -11.00
CA LEU A 150 2.25 22.93 -11.57
C LEU A 150 3.47 23.39 -12.40
N ASN A 151 3.30 24.45 -13.17
CA ASN A 151 4.34 24.98 -14.04
C ASN A 151 5.35 25.91 -13.30
N GLY A 152 5.23 26.05 -11.98
CA GLY A 152 6.13 26.88 -11.19
C GLY A 152 6.07 28.38 -11.50
N ARG A 153 4.96 28.87 -12.08
CA ARG A 153 4.78 30.27 -12.47
C ARG A 153 4.43 31.15 -11.28
N TRP A 154 5.31 31.19 -10.29
CA TRP A 154 5.08 31.86 -9.01
C TRP A 154 4.77 33.36 -9.11
N GLN A 155 5.40 34.06 -10.07
CA GLN A 155 5.17 35.49 -10.28
C GLN A 155 3.77 35.78 -10.79
N VAL A 156 3.29 34.98 -11.76
CA VAL A 156 1.93 35.09 -12.30
C VAL A 156 0.92 34.77 -11.22
N LEU A 157 1.16 33.68 -10.50
CA LEU A 157 0.28 33.20 -9.44
C LEU A 157 0.11 34.26 -8.34
N ARG A 158 1.17 34.94 -7.91
CA ARG A 158 1.09 36.04 -6.94
C ARG A 158 0.31 37.24 -7.45
N LYS A 159 0.53 37.62 -8.72
CA LYS A 159 -0.19 38.75 -9.33
C LYS A 159 -1.68 38.50 -9.41
N GLU A 160 -2.08 37.28 -9.80
CA GLU A 160 -3.49 36.93 -10.00
C GLU A 160 -4.22 36.62 -8.69
N SER A 161 -3.55 35.99 -7.72
CA SER A 161 -4.17 35.60 -6.45
C SER A 161 -4.01 36.60 -5.33
N GLY A 162 -3.11 37.60 -5.47
CA GLY A 162 -2.83 38.57 -4.44
C GLY A 162 -2.09 38.03 -3.19
N ILE A 163 -1.52 36.83 -3.29
CA ILE A 163 -0.89 36.11 -2.17
C ILE A 163 0.54 36.60 -1.95
N THR A 164 0.92 36.75 -0.70
CA THR A 164 2.29 37.11 -0.30
C THR A 164 3.25 35.92 -0.43
N ASN A 165 4.57 36.20 -0.43
CA ASN A 165 5.59 35.14 -0.51
C ASN A 165 5.50 34.19 0.70
N ASP A 166 5.25 34.72 1.89
CA ASP A 166 5.17 33.93 3.12
C ASP A 166 3.95 32.99 3.12
N GLU A 167 2.82 33.48 2.65
CA GLU A 167 1.61 32.67 2.50
C GLU A 167 1.80 31.58 1.46
N LEU A 168 2.42 31.91 0.32
CA LEU A 168 2.73 30.92 -0.73
C LEU A 168 3.66 29.83 -0.18
N SER A 169 4.67 30.20 0.58
CA SER A 169 5.59 29.24 1.21
C SER A 169 4.85 28.30 2.18
N LYS A 170 3.92 28.82 2.97
CA LYS A 170 3.07 28.01 3.86
C LYS A 170 2.17 27.07 3.08
N VAL A 171 1.58 27.52 1.97
CA VAL A 171 0.75 26.68 1.10
C VAL A 171 1.58 25.55 0.49
N ILE A 172 2.78 25.84 -0.03
CA ILE A 172 3.66 24.83 -0.59
C ILE A 172 4.08 23.80 0.46
N ALA A 173 4.46 24.26 1.66
CA ALA A 173 4.81 23.38 2.77
C ALA A 173 3.63 22.47 3.16
N PHE A 174 2.42 23.01 3.21
CA PHE A 174 1.21 22.23 3.47
C PHE A 174 0.93 21.21 2.37
N LEU A 175 0.99 21.59 1.10
CA LEU A 175 0.73 20.70 -0.03
C LEU A 175 1.71 19.51 -0.07
N ARG A 176 2.96 19.70 0.34
CA ARG A 176 3.94 18.61 0.49
C ARG A 176 3.54 17.56 1.53
N THR A 177 2.63 17.87 2.44
CA THR A 177 2.10 16.92 3.44
C THR A 177 0.91 16.10 2.94
N LEU A 178 0.44 16.38 1.72
CA LEU A 178 -0.65 15.66 1.09
C LEU A 178 -0.13 14.50 0.25
N SER A 179 -0.95 13.45 0.11
CA SER A 179 -0.61 12.31 -0.72
C SER A 179 -0.95 12.57 -2.19
N LEU A 180 -0.02 12.27 -3.09
CA LEU A 180 -0.26 12.30 -4.54
C LEU A 180 -0.96 11.02 -5.04
N VAL A 181 -0.84 9.94 -4.28
CA VAL A 181 -1.43 8.63 -4.57
C VAL A 181 -2.22 8.20 -3.33
N PRO A 182 -3.51 8.57 -3.22
CA PRO A 182 -4.32 8.25 -2.04
C PRO A 182 -4.42 6.75 -1.77
N LEU A 183 -4.54 5.94 -2.83
CA LEU A 183 -4.64 4.50 -2.73
C LEU A 183 -3.27 3.85 -2.94
N GLU A 184 -2.28 4.29 -2.18
CA GLU A 184 -0.96 3.67 -2.24
C GLU A 184 -1.07 2.21 -1.83
N GLN A 185 -0.89 1.34 -2.79
CA GLN A 185 -0.65 -0.06 -2.53
C GLN A 185 0.77 -0.14 -2.00
N THR A 186 0.93 -0.05 -0.69
CA THR A 186 2.14 -0.57 -0.09
C THR A 186 2.13 -2.06 -0.42
N PRO A 187 3.00 -2.52 -1.35
CA PRO A 187 3.14 -3.95 -1.51
C PRO A 187 3.43 -4.48 -0.11
N PRO A 188 2.83 -5.59 0.28
CA PRO A 188 3.27 -6.24 1.49
C PRO A 188 4.76 -6.51 1.29
N THR A 189 5.59 -5.64 1.84
CA THR A 189 7.01 -5.91 2.00
C THR A 189 7.08 -6.95 3.10
N ALA A 190 6.47 -8.09 2.86
CA ALA A 190 6.78 -9.29 3.56
C ALA A 190 8.19 -9.64 3.09
N LEU A 191 9.18 -9.02 3.72
CA LEU A 191 10.49 -9.62 3.81
C LEU A 191 10.22 -11.01 4.38
N TRP A 192 10.33 -12.02 3.53
CA TRP A 192 10.29 -13.41 3.95
C TRP A 192 11.50 -13.62 4.85
N ILE A 193 11.33 -13.27 6.12
CA ILE A 193 12.34 -13.57 7.13
C ILE A 193 12.13 -15.02 7.48
N ARG A 194 13.11 -15.86 7.13
CA ARG A 194 13.12 -17.25 7.56
C ARG A 194 13.43 -17.25 9.05
N PRO A 195 12.54 -17.75 9.92
CA PRO A 195 12.84 -17.83 11.33
C PRO A 195 14.02 -18.79 11.57
N GLU A 196 14.99 -18.38 12.33
CA GLU A 196 16.17 -19.21 12.67
C GLU A 196 15.92 -20.08 13.90
N GLY A 197 14.88 -19.78 14.66
CA GLY A 197 14.51 -20.56 15.84
C GLY A 197 13.19 -20.10 16.44
N GLU A 198 12.72 -20.84 17.42
CA GLU A 198 11.54 -20.52 18.21
C GLU A 198 11.85 -20.54 19.71
N LEU A 199 11.11 -19.76 20.47
CA LEU A 199 11.14 -19.80 21.92
C LEU A 199 9.96 -20.63 22.42
N VAL A 200 10.23 -21.82 22.93
CA VAL A 200 9.20 -22.67 23.54
C VAL A 200 9.09 -22.29 25.00
N ILE A 201 7.89 -21.83 25.38
CA ILE A 201 7.57 -21.51 26.77
C ILE A 201 6.91 -22.74 27.40
N ASP A 202 7.58 -23.32 28.39
CA ASP A 202 7.02 -24.39 29.18
C ASP A 202 6.23 -23.76 30.35
N THR A 203 4.89 -23.88 30.26
CA THR A 203 3.97 -23.28 31.23
C THR A 203 4.03 -23.95 32.60
N ASP A 204 4.46 -25.22 32.67
CA ASP A 204 4.51 -25.98 33.90
C ASP A 204 5.77 -25.66 34.74
N THR A 205 6.88 -25.41 34.07
CA THR A 205 8.16 -25.09 34.71
C THR A 205 8.50 -23.59 34.69
N ALA A 206 7.66 -22.75 34.08
CA ALA A 206 7.91 -21.32 33.82
C ALA A 206 9.31 -21.07 33.20
N SER A 207 9.77 -22.01 32.39
CA SER A 207 11.08 -21.93 31.73
C SER A 207 10.90 -21.67 30.24
N VAL A 208 11.86 -20.90 29.67
CA VAL A 208 11.91 -20.60 28.25
C VAL A 208 13.09 -21.34 27.65
N ARG A 209 12.84 -22.18 26.64
CA ARG A 209 13.90 -22.90 25.91
C ARG A 209 13.98 -22.39 24.48
N PRO A 210 15.14 -21.91 24.01
CA PRO A 210 15.36 -21.63 22.60
C PRO A 210 15.52 -22.93 21.83
N VAL A 211 14.73 -23.10 20.77
CA VAL A 211 14.88 -24.20 19.80
C VAL A 211 15.35 -23.59 18.50
N LEU A 212 16.61 -23.83 18.13
CA LEU A 212 17.16 -23.36 16.87
C LEU A 212 16.74 -24.30 15.73
N PHE A 213 16.30 -23.71 14.63
CA PHE A 213 16.06 -24.48 13.41
C PHE A 213 17.38 -24.71 12.70
N GLN A 214 17.59 -25.93 12.23
CA GLN A 214 18.76 -26.27 11.44
C GLN A 214 18.64 -25.56 10.08
N ALA A 215 19.29 -24.42 9.96
CA ALA A 215 19.19 -23.55 8.79
C ALA A 215 20.05 -24.05 7.62
N CYS A 216 21.12 -24.79 7.91
CA CYS A 216 22.06 -25.25 6.89
C CYS A 216 21.82 -26.71 6.50
N PRO A 217 21.90 -27.04 5.21
CA PRO A 217 21.89 -28.41 4.76
C PRO A 217 23.13 -29.15 5.27
N SER A 218 22.99 -30.43 5.57
CA SER A 218 24.17 -31.26 5.89
C SER A 218 24.81 -31.75 4.59
N VAL A 219 26.10 -31.52 4.45
CA VAL A 219 26.91 -31.94 3.31
C VAL A 219 27.67 -33.18 3.69
N ARG A 220 27.57 -34.23 2.89
CA ARG A 220 28.34 -35.47 3.06
C ARG A 220 29.04 -35.82 1.75
N PHE A 221 30.23 -36.42 1.87
CA PHE A 221 30.87 -37.05 0.71
C PHE A 221 30.33 -38.45 0.56
N ARG A 222 29.95 -38.80 -0.68
CA ARG A 222 29.59 -40.14 -1.02
C ARG A 222 30.85 -41.02 -0.92
N SER A 223 30.87 -41.92 0.06
CA SER A 223 31.89 -42.97 0.15
C SER A 223 31.36 -44.17 -0.63
N ASP A 224 32.07 -44.53 -1.68
CA ASP A 224 31.85 -45.80 -2.39
C ASP A 224 32.02 -47.01 -1.46
#